data_8877dc8079b358dc95cb59ab01aab5a8
#
_entry.id   8877dc8079b358dc95cb59ab01aab5a8
#
_cell.length_a   1.000
_cell.length_b   1.000
_cell.length_c   1.000
_cell.angle_alpha   90.00
_cell.angle_beta   90.00
_cell.angle_gamma   90.00
#
_symmetry.space_group_name_H-M   'P 1'
#
loop_
_entity.id
_entity.type
_entity.pdbx_description
1 polymer ?
#
loop_
_entity_poly.entity_id
_entity_poly.type
_entity_poly.pdbx_seq_one_letter_code
_entity_poly.pdbx_strand_id
1 'polypeptide(L)'
;MFWTWLDYHPCMNFDSVCQVMNDIGMDGIMLNAPTPDDYRIAIPIAHKHGIEVYAWLWTMNLEHDRDKILAEHPEWFSVNRNGKSLADTTAYVDYYKFLCPALPEVREFIKEKIKSYCEVEGLNGIAIDYNRFVDVVLPTTLWPHYGIVQDREYAAWDYGYHPAMLEEFKEQYGYDLRGQEDPSSDVKWRQFRCDRITEVANMIAEVVHSYGKTMAASPFPTPKMASRMVRQDWGKWNLDIVFPMVYHTFYTEDVSFISDCTVENARDKNDKTVLYCGMTATDGPEMFECMDAALNSGAQGIAVFTVAGLRSPEVKKRFKAYTDSVKAVRAANGGIIEAVYPHVADANPFAHKGVMELIEKRMRQIIAKTSGTEELPSLALGEYKQTESYDATRCYRVADENSETVFKVTFYFYGDVLSGWDVAAE
;
A
#
# COMPACT_ATOMS: atom_id res chain seq x y z
N MET A 1 18.10 2.36 -7.32
CA MET A 1 17.37 1.73 -8.45
C MET A 1 16.01 2.41 -8.61
N PHE A 2 15.55 2.57 -9.86
CA PHE A 2 14.30 3.25 -10.20
C PHE A 2 13.38 2.31 -10.96
N TRP A 3 12.17 2.12 -10.44
CA TRP A 3 11.21 1.16 -10.92
C TRP A 3 9.86 1.83 -11.23
N THR A 4 9.02 1.15 -12.01
CA THR A 4 7.63 1.56 -12.25
C THR A 4 6.72 0.36 -12.36
N TRP A 5 5.43 0.54 -12.12
CA TRP A 5 4.37 -0.41 -12.50
C TRP A 5 3.83 -0.06 -13.88
N LEU A 6 3.46 -1.06 -14.63
CA LEU A 6 2.85 -0.88 -15.95
C LEU A 6 1.93 -2.05 -16.30
N ASP A 7 0.73 -1.74 -16.80
CA ASP A 7 -0.15 -2.71 -17.43
C ASP A 7 0.26 -2.90 -18.90
N TYR A 8 0.45 -4.16 -19.29
CA TYR A 8 0.81 -4.53 -20.64
C TYR A 8 -0.45 -4.78 -21.48
N HIS A 9 -0.48 -4.18 -22.65
CA HIS A 9 -1.50 -4.44 -23.65
C HIS A 9 -0.84 -4.83 -24.98
N PRO A 10 -1.25 -5.93 -25.64
CA PRO A 10 -0.64 -6.38 -26.89
C PRO A 10 -0.61 -5.34 -28.01
N CYS A 11 -1.55 -4.35 -27.96
CA CYS A 11 -1.61 -3.27 -28.95
C CYS A 11 -0.71 -2.07 -28.65
N MET A 12 -0.03 -2.04 -27.48
CA MET A 12 0.85 -0.93 -27.14
C MET A 12 2.19 -1.03 -27.87
N ASN A 13 2.77 0.12 -28.21
CA ASN A 13 4.15 0.17 -28.67
C ASN A 13 5.12 0.03 -27.49
N PHE A 14 5.30 -1.20 -27.01
CA PHE A 14 6.10 -1.48 -25.81
C PHE A 14 7.58 -1.13 -25.99
N ASP A 15 8.15 -1.26 -27.20
CA ASP A 15 9.52 -0.82 -27.50
C ASP A 15 9.70 0.68 -27.25
N SER A 16 8.75 1.50 -27.71
CA SER A 16 8.78 2.95 -27.42
C SER A 16 8.65 3.27 -25.92
N VAL A 17 7.84 2.51 -25.18
CA VAL A 17 7.70 2.67 -23.72
C VAL A 17 9.02 2.35 -23.02
N CYS A 18 9.66 1.24 -23.36
CA CYS A 18 10.96 0.85 -22.82
C CYS A 18 12.07 1.86 -23.18
N GLN A 19 12.04 2.42 -24.39
CA GLN A 19 12.97 3.49 -24.78
C GLN A 19 12.79 4.72 -23.86
N VAL A 20 11.56 5.19 -23.64
CA VAL A 20 11.29 6.31 -22.75
C VAL A 20 11.77 6.01 -21.32
N MET A 21 11.53 4.80 -20.83
CA MET A 21 11.98 4.38 -19.50
C MET A 21 13.51 4.41 -19.37
N ASN A 22 14.23 3.90 -20.37
CA ASN A 22 15.69 3.98 -20.42
C ASN A 22 16.17 5.45 -20.46
N ASP A 23 15.55 6.28 -21.32
CA ASP A 23 15.91 7.69 -21.48
C ASP A 23 15.78 8.51 -20.18
N ILE A 24 14.86 8.14 -19.30
CA ILE A 24 14.67 8.79 -18.00
C ILE A 24 15.40 8.09 -16.85
N GLY A 25 16.13 7.00 -17.13
CA GLY A 25 16.98 6.33 -16.17
C GLY A 25 16.28 5.29 -15.28
N MET A 26 15.16 4.71 -15.74
CA MET A 26 14.55 3.54 -15.07
C MET A 26 15.44 2.32 -15.19
N ASP A 27 15.42 1.46 -14.19
CA ASP A 27 16.19 0.22 -14.13
C ASP A 27 15.30 -1.01 -14.33
N GLY A 28 14.03 -0.93 -13.95
CA GLY A 28 13.13 -2.07 -14.03
C GLY A 28 11.65 -1.70 -14.05
N ILE A 29 10.86 -2.72 -14.34
CA ILE A 29 9.41 -2.63 -14.49
C ILE A 29 8.73 -3.79 -13.76
N MET A 30 7.73 -3.48 -12.96
CA MET A 30 6.72 -4.42 -12.50
C MET A 30 5.61 -4.44 -13.53
N LEU A 31 5.66 -5.44 -14.42
CA LEU A 31 4.80 -5.57 -15.58
C LEU A 31 3.60 -6.46 -15.25
N ASN A 32 2.39 -5.96 -15.40
CA ASN A 32 1.17 -6.78 -15.38
C ASN A 32 0.80 -7.16 -16.81
N ALA A 33 0.90 -8.44 -17.14
CA ALA A 33 0.48 -8.97 -18.42
C ALA A 33 -0.41 -10.20 -18.21
N PRO A 34 -1.43 -10.41 -19.10
CA PRO A 34 -2.46 -11.42 -18.87
C PRO A 34 -1.95 -12.86 -18.80
N THR A 35 -0.93 -13.19 -19.57
CA THR A 35 -0.45 -14.58 -19.70
C THR A 35 1.08 -14.67 -19.69
N PRO A 36 1.66 -15.85 -19.35
CA PRO A 36 3.10 -16.07 -19.51
C PRO A 36 3.62 -15.85 -20.94
N ASP A 37 2.78 -16.06 -21.97
CA ASP A 37 3.17 -15.82 -23.37
C ASP A 37 3.38 -14.34 -23.68
N ASP A 38 2.61 -13.45 -23.06
CA ASP A 38 2.80 -12.01 -23.20
C ASP A 38 4.18 -11.58 -22.65
N TYR A 39 4.64 -12.20 -21.56
CA TYR A 39 6.00 -11.95 -21.03
C TYR A 39 7.09 -12.47 -21.97
N ARG A 40 6.90 -13.60 -22.67
CA ARG A 40 7.85 -14.09 -23.66
C ARG A 40 8.05 -13.10 -24.80
N ILE A 41 7.02 -12.29 -25.10
CA ILE A 41 7.10 -11.21 -26.09
C ILE A 41 7.74 -9.95 -25.49
N ALA A 42 7.34 -9.56 -24.29
CA ALA A 42 7.75 -8.30 -23.67
C ALA A 42 9.20 -8.30 -23.18
N ILE A 43 9.67 -9.39 -22.58
CA ILE A 43 11.00 -9.48 -21.94
C ILE A 43 12.16 -9.15 -22.89
N PRO A 44 12.26 -9.75 -24.09
CA PRO A 44 13.35 -9.43 -25.03
C PRO A 44 13.37 -7.95 -25.42
N ILE A 45 12.20 -7.30 -25.51
CA ILE A 45 12.07 -5.88 -25.82
C ILE A 45 12.60 -5.04 -24.64
N ALA A 46 12.18 -5.33 -23.42
CA ALA A 46 12.62 -4.61 -22.22
C ALA A 46 14.14 -4.75 -22.02
N HIS A 47 14.67 -5.97 -22.14
CA HIS A 47 16.10 -6.25 -21.97
C HIS A 47 16.97 -5.54 -23.02
N LYS A 48 16.50 -5.39 -24.26
CA LYS A 48 17.18 -4.59 -25.30
C LYS A 48 17.43 -3.15 -24.84
N HIS A 49 16.55 -2.61 -24.00
CA HIS A 49 16.65 -1.27 -23.40
C HIS A 49 17.29 -1.28 -22.02
N GLY A 50 17.81 -2.41 -21.55
CA GLY A 50 18.44 -2.53 -20.22
C GLY A 50 17.45 -2.47 -19.06
N ILE A 51 16.16 -2.75 -19.28
CA ILE A 51 15.10 -2.74 -18.27
C ILE A 51 14.86 -4.16 -17.74
N GLU A 52 15.00 -4.35 -16.44
CA GLU A 52 14.60 -5.60 -15.77
C GLU A 52 13.09 -5.75 -15.73
N VAL A 53 12.60 -7.00 -15.85
CA VAL A 53 11.15 -7.28 -15.83
C VAL A 53 10.80 -8.19 -14.67
N TYR A 54 9.94 -7.71 -13.76
CA TYR A 54 9.27 -8.53 -12.77
C TYR A 54 7.81 -8.71 -13.18
N ALA A 55 7.31 -9.95 -13.09
CA ALA A 55 5.88 -10.18 -13.30
C ALA A 55 5.11 -9.63 -12.09
N TRP A 56 4.30 -8.60 -12.32
CA TRP A 56 3.41 -8.03 -11.31
C TRP A 56 2.11 -8.80 -11.28
N LEU A 57 1.93 -9.61 -10.25
CA LEU A 57 0.84 -10.58 -10.15
C LEU A 57 -0.04 -10.31 -8.93
N TRP A 58 -1.34 -10.22 -9.18
CA TRP A 58 -2.33 -10.25 -8.11
C TRP A 58 -2.50 -11.68 -7.63
N THR A 59 -2.50 -11.89 -6.31
CA THR A 59 -2.50 -13.22 -5.70
C THR A 59 -3.83 -13.56 -5.03
N MET A 60 -4.09 -13.01 -3.83
CA MET A 60 -5.34 -13.30 -3.12
C MET A 60 -6.55 -12.63 -3.76
N ASN A 61 -6.42 -11.44 -4.33
CA ASN A 61 -7.44 -10.87 -5.20
C ASN A 61 -7.25 -11.38 -6.63
N LEU A 62 -8.31 -11.80 -7.27
CA LEU A 62 -8.26 -12.33 -8.63
C LEU A 62 -8.40 -11.21 -9.66
N GLU A 63 -7.59 -11.27 -10.71
CA GLU A 63 -7.64 -10.37 -11.85
C GLU A 63 -8.07 -11.13 -13.12
N HIS A 64 -7.12 -11.68 -13.85
CA HIS A 64 -7.39 -12.34 -15.15
C HIS A 64 -8.16 -13.65 -15.02
N ASP A 65 -8.00 -14.39 -13.92
CA ASP A 65 -8.68 -15.66 -13.67
C ASP A 65 -10.05 -15.50 -12.99
N ARG A 66 -10.45 -14.25 -12.67
CA ARG A 66 -11.60 -13.96 -11.80
C ARG A 66 -12.88 -14.62 -12.24
N ASP A 67 -13.30 -14.39 -13.48
CA ASP A 67 -14.62 -14.84 -13.96
C ASP A 67 -14.70 -16.36 -14.06
N LYS A 68 -13.59 -17.01 -14.41
CA LYS A 68 -13.46 -18.46 -14.44
C LYS A 68 -13.61 -19.04 -13.04
N ILE A 69 -12.81 -18.55 -12.07
CA ILE A 69 -12.82 -19.07 -10.69
C ILE A 69 -14.15 -18.77 -10.01
N LEU A 70 -14.79 -17.62 -10.25
CA LEU A 70 -16.14 -17.35 -9.75
C LEU A 70 -17.18 -18.37 -10.23
N ALA A 71 -17.06 -18.80 -11.47
CA ALA A 71 -18.00 -19.78 -12.05
C ALA A 71 -17.72 -21.22 -11.58
N GLU A 72 -16.44 -21.60 -11.43
CA GLU A 72 -16.03 -22.97 -11.13
C GLU A 72 -15.92 -23.24 -9.63
N HIS A 73 -15.53 -22.25 -8.83
CA HIS A 73 -15.17 -22.37 -7.41
C HIS A 73 -15.68 -21.20 -6.54
N PRO A 74 -16.99 -20.91 -6.51
CA PRO A 74 -17.55 -19.84 -5.68
C PRO A 74 -17.28 -20.04 -4.17
N GLU A 75 -17.03 -21.26 -3.72
CA GLU A 75 -16.69 -21.62 -2.35
C GLU A 75 -15.26 -21.20 -1.93
N TRP A 76 -14.41 -20.79 -2.87
CA TRP A 76 -13.03 -20.36 -2.54
C TRP A 76 -12.93 -18.93 -2.02
N PHE A 77 -14.03 -18.15 -2.13
CA PHE A 77 -13.97 -16.72 -1.83
C PHE A 77 -14.09 -16.42 -0.34
N SER A 78 -13.40 -15.37 0.05
CA SER A 78 -13.38 -14.88 1.43
C SER A 78 -14.77 -14.43 1.88
N VAL A 79 -15.08 -14.67 3.17
CA VAL A 79 -16.37 -14.38 3.80
C VAL A 79 -16.17 -13.31 4.86
N ASN A 80 -17.07 -12.32 4.94
CA ASN A 80 -17.03 -11.30 5.97
C ASN A 80 -17.70 -11.75 7.28
N ARG A 81 -17.58 -10.93 8.33
CA ARG A 81 -18.14 -11.22 9.66
C ARG A 81 -19.67 -11.36 9.68
N ASN A 82 -20.38 -10.81 8.68
CA ASN A 82 -21.82 -11.04 8.50
C ASN A 82 -22.16 -12.32 7.74
N GLY A 83 -21.18 -13.18 7.43
CA GLY A 83 -21.38 -14.43 6.68
C GLY A 83 -21.62 -14.22 5.18
N LYS A 84 -21.24 -13.06 4.61
CA LYS A 84 -21.37 -12.77 3.18
C LYS A 84 -20.08 -13.09 2.43
N SER A 85 -20.20 -13.94 1.39
CA SER A 85 -19.08 -14.29 0.51
C SER A 85 -18.82 -13.19 -0.54
N LEU A 86 -17.55 -12.97 -0.90
CA LEU A 86 -17.17 -12.16 -2.06
C LEU A 86 -17.56 -12.81 -3.38
N ALA A 87 -17.93 -14.08 -3.43
CA ALA A 87 -18.53 -14.68 -4.62
C ALA A 87 -19.84 -13.97 -5.00
N ASP A 88 -20.68 -13.67 -3.98
CA ASP A 88 -22.04 -13.15 -4.17
C ASP A 88 -22.19 -11.65 -3.90
N THR A 89 -21.19 -11.05 -3.23
CA THR A 89 -21.27 -9.65 -2.76
C THR A 89 -20.06 -8.84 -3.22
N THR A 90 -20.23 -7.52 -3.17
CA THR A 90 -19.19 -6.54 -3.41
C THR A 90 -18.81 -5.86 -2.10
N ALA A 91 -17.52 -5.66 -1.85
CA ALA A 91 -17.07 -4.86 -0.71
C ALA A 91 -17.09 -3.36 -1.06
N TYR A 92 -16.01 -2.80 -1.60
CA TYR A 92 -15.95 -1.39 -2.03
C TYR A 92 -16.09 -1.24 -3.55
N VAL A 93 -15.51 -2.19 -4.28
CA VAL A 93 -15.42 -2.20 -5.75
C VAL A 93 -15.65 -3.59 -6.29
N ASP A 94 -16.19 -3.70 -7.50
CA ASP A 94 -16.62 -4.97 -8.10
C ASP A 94 -15.48 -5.94 -8.38
N TYR A 95 -14.26 -5.44 -8.59
CA TYR A 95 -13.10 -6.28 -8.83
C TYR A 95 -12.48 -6.87 -7.54
N TYR A 96 -12.98 -6.53 -6.35
CA TYR A 96 -12.55 -7.16 -5.10
C TYR A 96 -13.15 -8.57 -4.97
N LYS A 97 -12.38 -9.55 -5.42
CA LYS A 97 -12.72 -10.97 -5.39
C LYS A 97 -11.58 -11.76 -4.74
N PHE A 98 -11.42 -11.53 -3.43
CA PHE A 98 -10.36 -12.15 -2.63
C PHE A 98 -10.69 -13.59 -2.25
N LEU A 99 -9.70 -14.48 -2.39
CA LEU A 99 -9.77 -15.88 -2.03
C LEU A 99 -9.55 -16.11 -0.52
N CYS A 100 -9.90 -17.31 -0.06
CA CYS A 100 -9.67 -17.75 1.32
C CYS A 100 -8.28 -18.41 1.44
N PRO A 101 -7.33 -17.85 2.23
CA PRO A 101 -5.98 -18.39 2.33
C PRO A 101 -5.87 -19.71 3.11
N ALA A 102 -6.91 -20.15 3.82
CA ALA A 102 -6.91 -21.41 4.55
C ALA A 102 -7.19 -22.64 3.65
N LEU A 103 -7.75 -22.43 2.46
CA LEU A 103 -8.08 -23.54 1.56
C LEU A 103 -6.83 -24.08 0.86
N PRO A 104 -6.50 -25.38 1.00
CA PRO A 104 -5.37 -26.01 0.33
C PRO A 104 -5.44 -25.89 -1.20
N GLU A 105 -6.63 -25.96 -1.77
CA GLU A 105 -6.89 -25.85 -3.21
C GLU A 105 -6.56 -24.44 -3.72
N VAL A 106 -6.86 -23.41 -2.95
CA VAL A 106 -6.50 -22.02 -3.26
C VAL A 106 -4.97 -21.85 -3.24
N ARG A 107 -4.30 -22.41 -2.24
CA ARG A 107 -2.84 -22.35 -2.15
C ARG A 107 -2.18 -23.08 -3.33
N GLU A 108 -2.68 -24.24 -3.72
CA GLU A 108 -2.14 -24.99 -4.86
C GLU A 108 -2.42 -24.25 -6.18
N PHE A 109 -3.61 -23.68 -6.35
CA PHE A 109 -3.92 -22.81 -7.50
C PHE A 109 -2.94 -21.65 -7.64
N ILE A 110 -2.67 -20.91 -6.55
CA ILE A 110 -1.70 -19.80 -6.54
C ILE A 110 -0.31 -20.31 -6.87
N LYS A 111 0.11 -21.42 -6.27
CA LYS A 111 1.43 -22.02 -6.47
C LYS A 111 1.65 -22.42 -7.93
N GLU A 112 0.70 -23.09 -8.57
CA GLU A 112 0.79 -23.49 -9.97
C GLU A 112 0.79 -22.27 -10.91
N LYS A 113 -0.01 -21.25 -10.58
CA LYS A 113 0.04 -19.96 -11.28
C LYS A 113 1.45 -19.36 -11.23
N ILE A 114 2.04 -19.22 -10.05
CA ILE A 114 3.39 -18.65 -9.88
C ILE A 114 4.44 -19.47 -10.65
N LYS A 115 4.39 -20.81 -10.60
CA LYS A 115 5.28 -21.69 -11.36
C LYS A 115 5.25 -21.37 -12.85
N SER A 116 4.06 -21.24 -13.44
CA SER A 116 3.89 -20.98 -14.88
C SER A 116 4.58 -19.68 -15.33
N TYR A 117 4.63 -18.65 -14.46
CA TYR A 117 5.37 -17.41 -14.74
C TYR A 117 6.87 -17.59 -14.48
N CYS A 118 7.26 -18.35 -13.44
CA CYS A 118 8.68 -18.61 -13.18
C CYS A 118 9.37 -19.42 -14.31
N GLU A 119 8.63 -20.20 -15.07
CA GLU A 119 9.12 -20.94 -16.22
C GLU A 119 9.42 -20.06 -17.44
N VAL A 120 9.02 -18.78 -17.42
CA VAL A 120 9.31 -17.84 -18.51
C VAL A 120 10.81 -17.49 -18.49
N GLU A 121 11.49 -17.81 -19.60
CA GLU A 121 12.90 -17.51 -19.78
C GLU A 121 13.13 -15.99 -19.79
N GLY A 122 14.20 -15.56 -19.13
CA GLY A 122 14.57 -14.15 -19.03
C GLY A 122 13.78 -13.34 -18.02
N LEU A 123 12.70 -13.85 -17.43
CA LEU A 123 11.99 -13.15 -16.37
C LEU A 123 12.93 -12.99 -15.16
N ASN A 124 13.12 -11.75 -14.69
CA ASN A 124 14.05 -11.43 -13.60
C ASN A 124 13.47 -11.76 -12.21
N GLY A 125 12.16 -11.57 -12.02
CA GLY A 125 11.52 -11.81 -10.73
C GLY A 125 10.00 -11.82 -10.79
N ILE A 126 9.40 -12.08 -9.64
CA ILE A 126 7.95 -11.98 -9.38
C ILE A 126 7.73 -10.88 -8.35
N ALA A 127 6.84 -9.96 -8.63
CA ALA A 127 6.36 -8.93 -7.71
C ALA A 127 4.88 -9.20 -7.39
N ILE A 128 4.60 -9.70 -6.19
CA ILE A 128 3.21 -9.97 -5.79
C ILE A 128 2.53 -8.71 -5.27
N ASP A 129 1.24 -8.60 -5.61
CA ASP A 129 0.32 -7.59 -5.10
C ASP A 129 -0.98 -8.24 -4.63
N TYR A 130 -1.80 -7.49 -3.90
CA TYR A 130 -3.06 -7.98 -3.33
C TYR A 130 -2.92 -9.29 -2.53
N ASN A 131 -1.72 -9.60 -2.00
CA ASN A 131 -1.53 -10.69 -1.06
C ASN A 131 -2.00 -10.27 0.33
N ARG A 132 -3.31 -10.15 0.49
CA ARG A 132 -3.98 -9.54 1.64
C ARG A 132 -5.46 -9.90 1.71
N PHE A 133 -6.14 -9.47 2.77
CA PHE A 133 -7.59 -9.41 2.80
C PHE A 133 -8.12 -8.08 2.21
N VAL A 134 -9.45 -7.97 2.13
CA VAL A 134 -10.15 -6.72 1.86
C VAL A 134 -9.76 -5.67 2.91
N ASP A 135 -9.78 -4.41 2.51
CA ASP A 135 -9.54 -3.29 3.43
C ASP A 135 -10.57 -3.30 4.56
N VAL A 136 -10.13 -3.57 5.77
CA VAL A 136 -10.97 -3.55 6.96
C VAL A 136 -11.29 -2.12 7.35
N VAL A 137 -10.29 -1.25 7.16
CA VAL A 137 -10.39 0.21 7.29
C VAL A 137 -9.68 0.85 6.10
N LEU A 138 -10.37 1.73 5.39
CA LEU A 138 -9.79 2.54 4.32
C LEU A 138 -9.01 3.74 4.88
N PRO A 139 -8.04 4.28 4.13
CA PRO A 139 -7.49 5.60 4.41
C PRO A 139 -8.60 6.66 4.54
N THR A 140 -8.42 7.60 5.47
CA THR A 140 -9.45 8.61 5.79
C THR A 140 -9.84 9.49 4.60
N THR A 141 -8.90 9.77 3.70
CA THR A 141 -9.14 10.54 2.47
C THR A 141 -10.12 9.87 1.50
N LEU A 142 -10.28 8.54 1.59
CA LEU A 142 -11.21 7.78 0.75
C LEU A 142 -12.64 7.70 1.33
N TRP A 143 -12.83 7.98 2.61
CA TRP A 143 -14.14 7.89 3.25
C TRP A 143 -15.22 8.73 2.58
N PRO A 144 -14.97 10.00 2.19
CA PRO A 144 -15.97 10.79 1.48
C PRO A 144 -16.37 10.22 0.11
N HIS A 145 -15.43 9.56 -0.58
CA HIS A 145 -15.70 8.94 -1.88
C HIS A 145 -16.72 7.80 -1.78
N TYR A 146 -16.63 7.01 -0.70
CA TYR A 146 -17.54 5.89 -0.42
C TYR A 146 -18.74 6.28 0.46
N GLY A 147 -18.80 7.52 0.97
CA GLY A 147 -19.84 7.96 1.88
C GLY A 147 -19.83 7.22 3.22
N ILE A 148 -18.67 6.82 3.71
CA ILE A 148 -18.50 6.04 4.95
C ILE A 148 -17.59 6.77 5.95
N VAL A 149 -17.70 6.38 7.22
CA VAL A 149 -16.75 6.69 8.29
C VAL A 149 -16.38 5.37 8.95
N GLN A 150 -15.08 5.06 9.02
CA GLN A 150 -14.59 3.81 9.59
C GLN A 150 -13.73 4.07 10.83
N ASP A 151 -14.37 4.52 11.90
CA ASP A 151 -13.77 4.74 13.23
C ASP A 151 -13.43 3.42 13.97
N ARG A 152 -13.87 2.27 13.42
CA ARG A 152 -13.66 0.91 13.93
C ARG A 152 -13.80 -0.12 12.81
N GLU A 153 -13.50 -1.39 13.13
CA GLU A 153 -13.66 -2.51 12.21
C GLU A 153 -15.14 -2.93 12.10
N TYR A 154 -15.80 -2.58 11.01
CA TYR A 154 -17.21 -2.93 10.76
C TYR A 154 -17.35 -4.29 10.11
N ALA A 155 -18.36 -5.06 10.52
CA ALA A 155 -18.58 -6.43 10.07
C ALA A 155 -18.72 -6.58 8.55
N ALA A 156 -19.22 -5.58 7.86
CA ALA A 156 -19.40 -5.59 6.41
C ALA A 156 -18.09 -5.66 5.62
N TRP A 157 -17.00 -5.09 6.17
CA TRP A 157 -15.69 -5.04 5.55
C TRP A 157 -14.62 -5.90 6.24
N ASP A 158 -14.98 -6.56 7.36
CA ASP A 158 -14.09 -7.44 8.12
C ASP A 158 -14.18 -8.87 7.56
N TYR A 159 -13.28 -9.20 6.62
CA TYR A 159 -13.18 -10.49 5.95
C TYR A 159 -12.21 -11.45 6.63
N GLY A 160 -12.29 -12.75 6.24
CA GLY A 160 -11.50 -13.83 6.80
C GLY A 160 -12.35 -14.81 7.63
N TYR A 161 -13.67 -14.65 7.65
CA TYR A 161 -14.61 -15.51 8.40
C TYR A 161 -15.14 -16.70 7.58
N HIS A 162 -14.38 -17.15 6.58
CA HIS A 162 -14.68 -18.39 5.88
C HIS A 162 -14.67 -19.57 6.89
N PRO A 163 -15.58 -20.59 6.76
CA PRO A 163 -15.62 -21.73 7.69
C PRO A 163 -14.27 -22.41 7.91
N ALA A 164 -13.45 -22.60 6.85
CA ALA A 164 -12.12 -23.19 6.97
C ALA A 164 -11.20 -22.36 7.89
N MET A 165 -11.21 -21.01 7.77
CA MET A 165 -10.44 -20.12 8.65
C MET A 165 -10.86 -20.26 10.12
N LEU A 166 -12.17 -20.33 10.37
CA LEU A 166 -12.71 -20.43 11.73
C LEU A 166 -12.40 -21.78 12.37
N GLU A 167 -12.45 -22.88 11.62
CA GLU A 167 -12.09 -24.20 12.13
C GLU A 167 -10.60 -24.33 12.41
N GLU A 168 -9.71 -23.89 11.50
CA GLU A 168 -8.26 -23.87 11.74
C GLU A 168 -7.90 -23.02 12.98
N PHE A 169 -8.54 -21.84 13.14
CA PHE A 169 -8.34 -21.02 14.33
C PHE A 169 -8.77 -21.77 15.60
N LYS A 170 -9.93 -22.39 15.59
CA LYS A 170 -10.45 -23.16 16.72
C LYS A 170 -9.53 -24.34 17.07
N GLU A 171 -9.02 -25.04 16.07
CA GLU A 171 -8.05 -26.12 16.28
C GLU A 171 -6.75 -25.60 16.90
N GLN A 172 -6.24 -24.48 16.42
CA GLN A 172 -4.97 -23.91 16.89
C GLN A 172 -5.08 -23.29 18.29
N TYR A 173 -6.17 -22.61 18.61
CA TYR A 173 -6.30 -21.83 19.86
C TYR A 173 -7.27 -22.42 20.89
N GLY A 174 -8.05 -23.45 20.55
CA GLY A 174 -8.92 -24.18 21.46
C GLY A 174 -10.25 -23.51 21.79
N TYR A 175 -10.64 -22.45 21.07
CA TYR A 175 -11.94 -21.78 21.25
C TYR A 175 -12.54 -21.30 19.94
N ASP A 176 -13.87 -21.09 19.94
CA ASP A 176 -14.64 -20.71 18.75
C ASP A 176 -14.96 -19.21 18.75
N LEU A 177 -14.64 -18.53 17.68
CA LEU A 177 -14.92 -17.09 17.51
C LEU A 177 -16.40 -16.78 17.28
N ARG A 178 -17.17 -17.75 16.79
CA ARG A 178 -18.60 -17.55 16.48
C ARG A 178 -19.46 -17.26 17.71
N GLY A 179 -18.95 -17.49 18.91
CA GLY A 179 -19.59 -17.16 20.16
C GLY A 179 -19.19 -15.83 20.80
N GLN A 180 -18.28 -15.09 20.17
CA GLN A 180 -17.82 -13.80 20.70
C GLN A 180 -18.70 -12.65 20.20
N GLU A 181 -18.96 -11.66 21.06
CA GLU A 181 -19.72 -10.45 20.73
C GLU A 181 -19.01 -9.61 19.67
N ASP A 182 -17.69 -9.39 19.86
CA ASP A 182 -16.84 -8.70 18.90
C ASP A 182 -15.55 -9.48 18.60
N PRO A 183 -15.57 -10.40 17.63
CA PRO A 183 -14.38 -11.16 17.23
C PRO A 183 -13.25 -10.27 16.66
N SER A 184 -13.56 -9.09 16.16
CA SER A 184 -12.54 -8.17 15.60
C SER A 184 -11.58 -7.62 16.66
N SER A 185 -11.99 -7.58 17.92
CA SER A 185 -11.17 -7.19 19.07
C SER A 185 -10.17 -8.27 19.49
N ASP A 186 -10.36 -9.53 19.08
CA ASP A 186 -9.49 -10.64 19.43
C ASP A 186 -8.12 -10.52 18.74
N VAL A 187 -7.07 -10.28 19.54
CA VAL A 187 -5.69 -10.09 19.06
C VAL A 187 -5.16 -11.37 18.38
N LYS A 188 -5.51 -12.56 18.91
CA LYS A 188 -5.07 -13.84 18.31
C LYS A 188 -5.73 -14.06 16.95
N TRP A 189 -7.01 -13.72 16.82
CA TRP A 189 -7.71 -13.79 15.53
C TRP A 189 -7.11 -12.84 14.48
N ARG A 190 -6.78 -11.64 14.89
CA ARG A 190 -6.12 -10.67 14.01
C ARG A 190 -4.76 -11.18 13.54
N GLN A 191 -3.94 -11.67 14.48
CA GLN A 191 -2.63 -12.22 14.15
C GLN A 191 -2.75 -13.48 13.29
N PHE A 192 -3.69 -14.39 13.60
CA PHE A 192 -3.94 -15.60 12.81
C PHE A 192 -4.20 -15.28 11.33
N ARG A 193 -5.02 -14.27 11.05
CA ARG A 193 -5.27 -13.83 9.67
C ARG A 193 -4.00 -13.31 8.98
N CYS A 194 -3.19 -12.54 9.68
CA CYS A 194 -1.89 -12.10 9.18
C CYS A 194 -0.95 -13.27 8.90
N ASP A 195 -0.95 -14.28 9.77
CA ASP A 195 -0.11 -15.47 9.62
C ASP A 195 -0.52 -16.28 8.39
N ARG A 196 -1.81 -16.43 8.12
CA ARG A 196 -2.30 -17.13 6.89
C ARG A 196 -1.83 -16.42 5.61
N ILE A 197 -1.85 -15.09 5.58
CA ILE A 197 -1.34 -14.30 4.45
C ILE A 197 0.19 -14.42 4.36
N THR A 198 0.89 -14.42 5.47
CA THR A 198 2.35 -14.63 5.53
C THR A 198 2.76 -16.00 5.00
N GLU A 199 2.01 -17.05 5.31
CA GLU A 199 2.24 -18.39 4.78
C GLU A 199 2.10 -18.45 3.26
N VAL A 200 1.08 -17.79 2.70
CA VAL A 200 0.93 -17.70 1.24
C VAL A 200 2.10 -16.96 0.62
N ALA A 201 2.52 -15.82 1.18
CA ALA A 201 3.68 -15.07 0.68
C ALA A 201 4.96 -15.90 0.71
N ASN A 202 5.22 -16.61 1.81
CA ASN A 202 6.44 -17.42 1.96
C ASN A 202 6.41 -18.67 1.08
N MET A 203 5.24 -19.31 0.88
CA MET A 203 5.06 -20.37 -0.10
C MET A 203 5.40 -19.89 -1.53
N ILE A 204 4.94 -18.69 -1.90
CA ILE A 204 5.28 -18.08 -3.19
C ILE A 204 6.79 -17.83 -3.28
N ALA A 205 7.41 -17.29 -2.22
CA ALA A 205 8.83 -17.03 -2.17
C ALA A 205 9.66 -18.32 -2.37
N GLU A 206 9.27 -19.44 -1.74
CA GLU A 206 9.91 -20.74 -1.94
C GLU A 206 9.87 -21.18 -3.40
N VAL A 207 8.73 -21.03 -4.06
CA VAL A 207 8.59 -21.34 -5.50
C VAL A 207 9.51 -20.44 -6.33
N VAL A 208 9.43 -19.12 -6.15
CA VAL A 208 10.22 -18.14 -6.92
C VAL A 208 11.72 -18.40 -6.78
N HIS A 209 12.19 -18.59 -5.54
CA HIS A 209 13.60 -18.89 -5.25
C HIS A 209 14.04 -20.24 -5.82
N SER A 210 13.15 -21.25 -5.89
CA SER A 210 13.50 -22.55 -6.51
C SER A 210 13.82 -22.45 -8.00
N TYR A 211 13.33 -21.39 -8.67
CA TYR A 211 13.66 -21.06 -10.07
C TYR A 211 14.81 -20.04 -10.18
N GLY A 212 15.47 -19.68 -9.08
CA GLY A 212 16.56 -18.71 -9.05
C GLY A 212 16.16 -17.29 -9.40
N LYS A 213 14.88 -16.93 -9.18
CA LYS A 213 14.32 -15.61 -9.50
C LYS A 213 14.19 -14.76 -8.23
N THR A 214 14.09 -13.44 -8.44
CA THR A 214 13.91 -12.48 -7.35
C THR A 214 12.46 -12.45 -6.89
N MET A 215 12.23 -12.52 -5.58
CA MET A 215 10.92 -12.37 -4.96
C MET A 215 10.70 -10.95 -4.46
N ALA A 216 9.68 -10.30 -4.97
CA ALA A 216 9.30 -8.95 -4.56
C ALA A 216 7.81 -8.84 -4.19
N ALA A 217 7.43 -7.75 -3.52
CA ALA A 217 6.04 -7.46 -3.20
C ALA A 217 5.77 -5.96 -3.18
N SER A 218 4.50 -5.58 -3.47
CA SER A 218 3.96 -4.22 -3.37
C SER A 218 2.90 -4.16 -2.25
N PRO A 219 3.30 -4.15 -0.97
CA PRO A 219 2.37 -4.14 0.15
C PRO A 219 1.92 -2.71 0.53
N PHE A 220 1.01 -2.62 1.50
CA PHE A 220 0.62 -1.37 2.16
C PHE A 220 1.81 -0.70 2.86
N PRO A 221 1.70 0.61 3.19
CA PRO A 221 2.84 1.48 3.49
C PRO A 221 3.82 0.98 4.55
N THR A 222 3.33 0.45 5.68
CA THR A 222 4.21 -0.12 6.71
C THR A 222 3.68 -1.47 7.21
N PRO A 223 4.52 -2.35 7.80
CA PRO A 223 4.05 -3.63 8.36
C PRO A 223 2.94 -3.46 9.38
N LYS A 224 3.02 -2.47 10.27
CA LYS A 224 2.01 -2.23 11.30
C LYS A 224 0.70 -1.72 10.70
N MET A 225 0.77 -0.76 9.79
CA MET A 225 -0.38 -0.23 9.07
C MET A 225 -1.05 -1.34 8.24
N ALA A 226 -0.27 -2.07 7.45
CA ALA A 226 -0.74 -3.16 6.61
C ALA A 226 -1.40 -4.30 7.42
N SER A 227 -0.82 -4.66 8.56
CA SER A 227 -1.39 -5.65 9.47
C SER A 227 -2.78 -5.24 9.98
N ARG A 228 -2.98 -3.96 10.29
CA ARG A 228 -4.26 -3.46 10.79
C ARG A 228 -5.29 -3.27 9.69
N MET A 229 -4.89 -2.65 8.58
CA MET A 229 -5.83 -2.27 7.52
C MET A 229 -6.22 -3.45 6.63
N VAL A 230 -5.29 -4.36 6.33
CA VAL A 230 -5.47 -5.40 5.30
C VAL A 230 -4.91 -6.78 5.69
N ARG A 231 -4.48 -6.95 6.95
CA ARG A 231 -3.91 -8.21 7.47
C ARG A 231 -2.64 -8.65 6.73
N GLN A 232 -1.80 -7.69 6.33
CA GLN A 232 -0.46 -7.94 5.77
C GLN A 232 0.61 -7.69 6.83
N ASP A 233 1.26 -8.72 7.34
CA ASP A 233 2.43 -8.60 8.21
C ASP A 233 3.71 -8.83 7.37
N TRP A 234 3.92 -7.96 6.37
CA TRP A 234 4.92 -8.15 5.34
C TRP A 234 6.37 -8.05 5.83
N GLY A 235 6.59 -7.48 7.02
CA GLY A 235 7.90 -7.53 7.68
C GLY A 235 8.41 -8.96 7.94
N LYS A 236 7.50 -9.94 7.97
CA LYS A 236 7.81 -11.38 8.14
C LYS A 236 7.93 -12.15 6.83
N TRP A 237 7.74 -11.50 5.68
CA TRP A 237 7.77 -12.18 4.39
C TRP A 237 9.23 -12.40 3.93
N ASN A 238 9.47 -13.51 3.28
CA ASN A 238 10.81 -13.86 2.74
C ASN A 238 11.02 -13.20 1.36
N LEU A 239 11.15 -11.87 1.37
CA LEU A 239 11.32 -11.05 0.18
C LEU A 239 12.78 -10.68 -0.06
N ASP A 240 13.18 -10.60 -1.32
CA ASP A 240 14.46 -10.00 -1.73
C ASP A 240 14.30 -8.47 -1.83
N ILE A 241 13.17 -8.01 -2.38
CA ILE A 241 12.86 -6.58 -2.55
C ILE A 241 11.42 -6.32 -2.09
N VAL A 242 11.20 -5.18 -1.44
CA VAL A 242 9.86 -4.69 -1.12
C VAL A 242 9.64 -3.29 -1.67
N PHE A 243 8.46 -3.06 -2.26
CA PHE A 243 7.99 -1.79 -2.81
C PHE A 243 6.73 -1.33 -2.06
N PRO A 244 6.80 -0.93 -0.78
CA PRO A 244 5.62 -0.48 -0.05
C PRO A 244 4.99 0.71 -0.76
N MET A 245 3.66 0.69 -0.91
CA MET A 245 2.87 1.72 -1.59
C MET A 245 2.63 2.92 -0.67
N VAL A 246 3.67 3.77 -0.50
CA VAL A 246 3.65 4.93 0.39
C VAL A 246 3.05 6.13 -0.34
N TYR A 247 1.79 6.01 -0.78
CA TYR A 247 1.07 7.04 -1.52
C TYR A 247 0.46 8.07 -0.56
N HIS A 248 1.25 9.06 -0.11
CA HIS A 248 0.89 10.04 0.93
C HIS A 248 -0.46 10.72 0.69
N THR A 249 -0.83 10.94 -0.58
CA THR A 249 -2.11 11.55 -0.96
C THR A 249 -3.35 10.74 -0.55
N PHE A 250 -3.21 9.45 -0.28
CA PHE A 250 -4.30 8.63 0.28
C PHE A 250 -4.38 8.69 1.81
N TYR A 251 -3.37 9.23 2.48
CA TYR A 251 -3.26 9.20 3.94
C TYR A 251 -3.30 10.62 4.54
N THR A 252 -2.15 11.22 4.77
CA THR A 252 -2.06 12.54 5.41
C THR A 252 -2.05 13.70 4.43
N GLU A 253 -1.86 13.44 3.14
CA GLU A 253 -1.62 14.43 2.08
C GLU A 253 -0.33 15.25 2.29
N ASP A 254 0.55 14.86 3.22
CA ASP A 254 1.80 15.54 3.55
C ASP A 254 3.02 14.67 3.27
N VAL A 255 4.10 15.28 2.77
CA VAL A 255 5.35 14.59 2.39
C VAL A 255 6.02 13.90 3.60
N SER A 256 5.80 14.40 4.83
CA SER A 256 6.34 13.77 6.04
C SER A 256 5.89 12.32 6.21
N PHE A 257 4.71 11.95 5.70
CA PHE A 257 4.25 10.56 5.67
C PHE A 257 5.23 9.61 4.96
N ILE A 258 5.87 10.08 3.88
CA ILE A 258 6.88 9.31 3.15
C ILE A 258 8.08 9.01 4.05
N SER A 259 8.59 10.02 4.76
CA SER A 259 9.72 9.86 5.68
C SER A 259 9.38 8.91 6.81
N ASP A 260 8.25 9.11 7.48
CA ASP A 260 7.80 8.33 8.64
C ASP A 260 7.62 6.85 8.29
N CYS A 261 6.91 6.58 7.18
CA CYS A 261 6.74 5.22 6.68
C CYS A 261 8.07 4.58 6.29
N THR A 262 8.96 5.32 5.62
CA THR A 262 10.22 4.76 5.14
C THR A 262 11.15 4.41 6.30
N VAL A 263 11.21 5.22 7.35
CA VAL A 263 11.97 4.92 8.59
C VAL A 263 11.41 3.68 9.27
N GLU A 264 10.08 3.58 9.44
CA GLU A 264 9.46 2.39 10.03
C GLU A 264 9.75 1.15 9.18
N ASN A 265 9.65 1.25 7.87
CA ASN A 265 9.93 0.17 6.94
C ASN A 265 11.39 -0.31 7.01
N ALA A 266 12.34 0.62 7.07
CA ALA A 266 13.76 0.29 7.18
C ALA A 266 14.08 -0.48 8.47
N ARG A 267 13.35 -0.17 9.56
CA ARG A 267 13.48 -0.84 10.86
C ARG A 267 12.78 -2.20 10.91
N ASP A 268 11.53 -2.28 10.38
CA ASP A 268 10.61 -3.38 10.63
C ASP A 268 10.57 -4.43 9.49
N LYS A 269 11.24 -4.17 8.35
CA LYS A 269 11.41 -5.16 7.27
C LYS A 269 12.32 -6.31 7.69
N ASN A 270 12.25 -7.43 6.98
CA ASN A 270 13.26 -8.48 7.12
C ASN A 270 14.67 -7.94 6.75
N ASP A 271 15.69 -8.29 7.53
CA ASP A 271 17.06 -7.77 7.36
C ASP A 271 17.63 -8.00 5.95
N LYS A 272 17.26 -9.11 5.29
CA LYS A 272 17.71 -9.44 3.94
C LYS A 272 17.00 -8.67 2.84
N THR A 273 15.84 -8.08 3.13
CA THR A 273 14.99 -7.42 2.14
C THR A 273 15.54 -6.03 1.81
N VAL A 274 15.67 -5.73 0.53
CA VAL A 274 15.99 -4.38 0.05
C VAL A 274 14.71 -3.55 -0.01
N LEU A 275 14.73 -2.36 0.58
CA LEU A 275 13.60 -1.44 0.62
C LEU A 275 13.66 -0.44 -0.54
N TYR A 276 12.63 -0.44 -1.38
CA TYR A 276 12.36 0.62 -2.36
C TYR A 276 11.02 1.27 -2.02
N CYS A 277 10.97 2.62 -2.03
CA CYS A 277 9.74 3.32 -1.70
C CYS A 277 8.84 3.46 -2.94
N GLY A 278 7.61 2.97 -2.85
CA GLY A 278 6.56 3.19 -3.84
C GLY A 278 5.86 4.53 -3.63
N MET A 279 5.74 5.35 -4.69
CA MET A 279 5.07 6.64 -4.65
C MET A 279 4.33 6.96 -5.94
N THR A 280 3.40 7.93 -5.88
CA THR A 280 2.68 8.38 -7.07
C THR A 280 3.56 9.24 -7.95
N ALA A 281 3.59 8.98 -9.27
CA ALA A 281 4.24 9.83 -10.24
C ALA A 281 3.35 11.04 -10.58
N THR A 282 3.91 12.24 -10.51
CA THR A 282 3.24 13.49 -10.88
C THR A 282 4.17 14.42 -11.66
N ASP A 283 3.61 15.39 -12.37
CA ASP A 283 4.40 16.45 -13.02
C ASP A 283 4.78 17.61 -12.07
N GLY A 284 4.38 17.50 -10.80
CA GLY A 284 4.65 18.53 -9.78
C GLY A 284 6.06 18.46 -9.16
N PRO A 285 6.54 19.55 -8.56
CA PRO A 285 7.81 19.58 -7.84
C PRO A 285 7.82 18.67 -6.60
N GLU A 286 6.67 18.47 -5.97
CA GLU A 286 6.46 17.67 -4.77
C GLU A 286 6.93 16.22 -4.94
N MET A 287 6.83 15.64 -6.15
CA MET A 287 7.34 14.30 -6.41
C MET A 287 8.83 14.17 -6.06
N PHE A 288 9.65 15.18 -6.35
CA PHE A 288 11.08 15.16 -6.02
C PHE A 288 11.32 15.29 -4.52
N GLU A 289 10.49 16.06 -3.82
CA GLU A 289 10.52 16.16 -2.36
C GLU A 289 10.16 14.79 -1.72
N CYS A 290 9.17 14.09 -2.26
CA CYS A 290 8.85 12.72 -1.86
C CYS A 290 10.00 11.73 -2.10
N MET A 291 10.69 11.85 -3.26
CA MET A 291 11.85 11.01 -3.58
C MET A 291 13.01 11.28 -2.61
N ASP A 292 13.32 12.56 -2.33
CA ASP A 292 14.33 12.95 -1.34
C ASP A 292 13.97 12.46 0.06
N ALA A 293 12.71 12.62 0.47
CA ALA A 293 12.21 12.13 1.76
C ALA A 293 12.41 10.61 1.92
N ALA A 294 12.09 9.82 0.89
CA ALA A 294 12.27 8.38 0.91
C ALA A 294 13.76 7.97 0.97
N LEU A 295 14.60 8.52 0.08
CA LEU A 295 16.02 8.16 0.01
C LEU A 295 16.78 8.58 1.27
N ASN A 296 16.48 9.77 1.80
CA ASN A 296 17.09 10.27 3.04
C ASN A 296 16.65 9.48 4.28
N SER A 297 15.55 8.76 4.21
CA SER A 297 14.97 7.95 5.30
C SER A 297 15.32 6.44 5.22
N GLY A 298 16.15 6.02 4.25
CA GLY A 298 16.70 4.67 4.19
C GLY A 298 16.24 3.80 3.03
N ALA A 299 15.42 4.31 2.11
CA ALA A 299 15.10 3.59 0.88
C ALA A 299 16.34 3.47 -0.02
N GLN A 300 16.51 2.31 -0.66
CA GLN A 300 17.61 2.01 -1.58
C GLN A 300 17.22 2.25 -3.05
N GLY A 301 16.02 2.76 -3.27
CA GLY A 301 15.48 3.09 -4.56
C GLY A 301 14.02 3.54 -4.48
N ILE A 302 13.49 3.91 -5.63
CA ILE A 302 12.16 4.48 -5.80
C ILE A 302 11.38 3.66 -6.84
N ALA A 303 10.11 3.43 -6.59
CA ALA A 303 9.17 2.93 -7.58
C ALA A 303 8.04 3.94 -7.78
N VAL A 304 7.81 4.39 -9.02
CA VAL A 304 6.77 5.38 -9.33
C VAL A 304 5.54 4.71 -9.95
N PHE A 305 4.38 5.05 -9.45
CA PHE A 305 3.09 4.60 -9.97
C PHE A 305 2.38 5.76 -10.71
N THR A 306 2.46 5.86 -12.06
CA THR A 306 3.31 5.15 -13.01
C THR A 306 4.11 6.18 -13.84
N VAL A 307 5.07 5.74 -14.66
CA VAL A 307 5.80 6.67 -15.57
C VAL A 307 4.88 7.47 -16.47
N ALA A 308 3.67 7.01 -16.75
CA ALA A 308 2.67 7.75 -17.51
C ALA A 308 2.26 9.09 -16.83
N GLY A 309 2.50 9.22 -15.52
CA GLY A 309 2.33 10.48 -14.77
C GLY A 309 3.40 11.53 -15.10
N LEU A 310 4.56 11.14 -15.64
CA LEU A 310 5.63 12.04 -16.06
C LEU A 310 5.34 12.54 -17.48
N ARG A 311 4.48 13.57 -17.60
CA ARG A 311 3.94 14.01 -18.90
C ARG A 311 4.83 15.01 -19.60
N SER A 312 5.32 16.02 -18.88
CA SER A 312 6.06 17.11 -19.49
C SER A 312 7.51 16.72 -19.84
N PRO A 313 8.06 17.22 -20.97
CA PRO A 313 9.47 17.02 -21.32
C PRO A 313 10.43 17.57 -20.25
N GLU A 314 10.08 18.68 -19.60
CA GLU A 314 10.85 19.31 -18.54
C GLU A 314 10.94 18.40 -17.31
N VAL A 315 9.82 17.79 -16.90
CA VAL A 315 9.81 16.85 -15.77
C VAL A 315 10.59 15.59 -16.11
N LYS A 316 10.47 15.04 -17.32
CA LYS A 316 11.30 13.89 -17.78
C LYS A 316 12.79 14.21 -17.73
N LYS A 317 13.20 15.39 -18.21
CA LYS A 317 14.59 15.86 -18.16
C LYS A 317 15.08 16.01 -16.72
N ARG A 318 14.27 16.60 -15.84
CA ARG A 318 14.59 16.74 -14.41
C ARG A 318 14.68 15.36 -13.74
N PHE A 319 13.75 14.47 -14.04
CA PHE A 319 13.75 13.10 -13.52
C PHE A 319 15.03 12.36 -13.94
N LYS A 320 15.43 12.46 -15.22
CA LYS A 320 16.68 11.86 -15.69
C LYS A 320 17.91 12.41 -14.94
N ALA A 321 18.01 13.72 -14.79
CA ALA A 321 19.10 14.34 -14.04
C ALA A 321 19.14 13.86 -12.57
N TYR A 322 17.95 13.71 -11.96
CA TYR A 322 17.81 13.21 -10.61
C TYR A 322 18.27 11.74 -10.49
N THR A 323 17.77 10.85 -11.37
CA THR A 323 18.15 9.44 -11.37
C THR A 323 19.65 9.26 -11.59
N ASP A 324 20.26 10.03 -12.49
CA ASP A 324 21.71 9.99 -12.72
C ASP A 324 22.50 10.41 -11.47
N SER A 325 22.06 11.48 -10.79
CA SER A 325 22.68 11.95 -9.57
C SER A 325 22.63 10.90 -8.46
N VAL A 326 21.45 10.31 -8.23
CA VAL A 326 21.28 9.26 -7.21
C VAL A 326 22.12 8.02 -7.54
N LYS A 327 22.17 7.61 -8.82
CA LYS A 327 23.00 6.46 -9.25
C LYS A 327 24.48 6.73 -9.06
N ALA A 328 24.94 7.96 -9.30
CA ALA A 328 26.33 8.37 -9.10
C ALA A 328 26.70 8.33 -7.60
N VAL A 329 25.85 8.87 -6.71
CA VAL A 329 26.05 8.82 -5.26
C VAL A 329 26.09 7.38 -4.78
N ARG A 330 25.14 6.55 -5.21
CA ARG A 330 25.11 5.13 -4.85
C ARG A 330 26.36 4.37 -5.30
N ALA A 331 26.83 4.62 -6.52
CA ALA A 331 28.06 3.99 -7.04
C ALA A 331 29.30 4.40 -6.24
N ALA A 332 29.38 5.68 -5.83
CA ALA A 332 30.46 6.19 -5.00
C ALA A 332 30.46 5.56 -3.59
N ASN A 333 29.30 5.17 -3.07
CA ASN A 333 29.12 4.57 -1.73
C ASN A 333 29.00 3.03 -1.76
N GLY A 334 29.64 2.37 -2.71
CA GLY A 334 29.66 0.90 -2.76
C GLY A 334 28.31 0.24 -3.01
N GLY A 335 27.39 0.92 -3.67
CA GLY A 335 26.07 0.42 -4.03
C GLY A 335 24.98 0.67 -2.99
N ILE A 336 25.23 1.48 -1.97
CA ILE A 336 24.29 1.80 -0.89
C ILE A 336 23.94 3.28 -0.91
N ILE A 337 22.68 3.59 -0.61
CA ILE A 337 22.22 4.96 -0.31
C ILE A 337 22.17 5.07 1.21
N GLU A 338 22.99 5.96 1.78
CA GLU A 338 23.00 6.22 3.22
C GLU A 338 21.82 7.14 3.60
N ALA A 339 21.11 6.77 4.65
CA ALA A 339 20.10 7.65 5.24
C ALA A 339 20.81 8.90 5.83
N VAL A 340 20.39 10.08 5.38
CA VAL A 340 21.02 11.34 5.81
C VAL A 340 20.45 11.81 7.15
N TYR A 341 19.20 11.47 7.42
CA TYR A 341 18.50 11.82 8.66
C TYR A 341 17.95 10.58 9.32
N PRO A 342 18.40 10.22 10.54
CA PRO A 342 17.67 9.29 11.38
C PRO A 342 16.40 10.00 11.89
N HIS A 343 15.45 10.20 10.99
CA HIS A 343 14.12 10.67 11.38
C HIS A 343 13.45 9.53 12.17
N VAL A 344 12.80 9.86 13.26
CA VAL A 344 11.94 8.94 14.01
C VAL A 344 10.54 9.48 13.86
N ALA A 345 9.60 8.64 13.42
CA ALA A 345 8.20 9.01 13.37
C ALA A 345 7.75 9.57 14.72
N ASP A 346 7.17 10.76 14.71
CA ASP A 346 6.76 11.45 15.94
C ASP A 346 5.27 11.20 16.18
N ALA A 347 4.99 10.48 17.25
CA ALA A 347 3.64 10.21 17.70
C ALA A 347 2.89 11.48 18.19
N ASN A 348 3.54 12.63 18.28
CA ASN A 348 2.88 13.89 18.54
C ASN A 348 2.29 14.48 17.25
N PRO A 349 0.93 14.55 17.11
CA PRO A 349 0.31 15.03 15.88
C PRO A 349 0.69 16.49 15.54
N PHE A 350 1.02 17.30 16.53
CA PHE A 350 1.38 18.72 16.33
C PHE A 350 2.82 18.93 15.83
N ALA A 351 3.63 17.88 15.78
CA ALA A 351 4.95 17.93 15.15
C ALA A 351 4.86 17.95 13.60
N HIS A 352 3.74 17.47 13.05
CA HIS A 352 3.49 17.38 11.60
C HIS A 352 2.93 18.71 11.06
N LYS A 353 3.80 19.69 10.81
CA LYS A 353 3.40 21.07 10.43
C LYS A 353 2.54 21.12 9.17
N GLY A 354 2.90 20.37 8.13
CA GLY A 354 2.13 20.33 6.88
C GLY A 354 0.72 19.79 7.11
N VAL A 355 0.56 18.75 7.94
CA VAL A 355 -0.76 18.23 8.34
C VAL A 355 -1.55 19.29 9.10
N MET A 356 -0.93 20.01 10.02
CA MET A 356 -1.62 21.08 10.76
C MET A 356 -2.11 22.22 9.84
N GLU A 357 -1.34 22.58 8.82
CA GLU A 357 -1.76 23.55 7.80
C GLU A 357 -2.97 23.08 6.99
N LEU A 358 -3.01 21.79 6.65
CA LEU A 358 -4.15 21.16 5.96
C LEU A 358 -5.41 21.14 6.86
N ILE A 359 -5.24 20.82 8.14
CA ILE A 359 -6.31 20.85 9.14
C ILE A 359 -6.90 22.26 9.28
N GLU A 360 -6.06 23.29 9.43
CA GLU A 360 -6.51 24.67 9.49
C GLU A 360 -7.21 25.12 8.21
N LYS A 361 -6.69 24.73 7.04
CA LYS A 361 -7.35 24.97 5.75
C LYS A 361 -8.76 24.33 5.73
N ARG A 362 -8.89 23.11 6.26
CA ARG A 362 -10.18 22.42 6.35
C ARG A 362 -11.14 23.12 7.29
N MET A 363 -10.67 23.63 8.43
CA MET A 363 -11.49 24.42 9.36
C MET A 363 -12.05 25.68 8.69
N ARG A 364 -11.19 26.42 7.97
CA ARG A 364 -11.62 27.61 7.20
C ARG A 364 -12.70 27.28 6.17
N GLN A 365 -12.55 26.15 5.47
CA GLN A 365 -13.56 25.69 4.51
C GLN A 365 -14.90 25.35 5.18
N ILE A 366 -14.88 24.74 6.36
CA ILE A 366 -16.09 24.42 7.12
C ILE A 366 -16.81 25.71 7.53
N ILE A 367 -16.08 26.70 8.09
CA ILE A 367 -16.64 27.99 8.47
C ILE A 367 -17.22 28.71 7.25
N ALA A 368 -16.46 28.81 6.14
CA ALA A 368 -16.89 29.46 4.92
C ALA A 368 -18.19 28.85 4.37
N LYS A 369 -18.26 27.52 4.35
CA LYS A 369 -19.48 26.80 3.93
C LYS A 369 -20.67 27.09 4.83
N THR A 370 -20.47 27.12 6.14
CA THR A 370 -21.55 27.39 7.12
C THR A 370 -22.04 28.84 7.03
N SER A 371 -21.13 29.79 6.80
CA SER A 371 -21.42 31.22 6.69
C SER A 371 -21.88 31.63 5.30
N GLY A 372 -21.86 30.72 4.30
CA GLY A 372 -22.26 31.00 2.92
C GLY A 372 -21.32 31.97 2.19
N THR A 373 -20.04 32.05 2.57
CA THR A 373 -19.02 32.89 1.95
C THR A 373 -18.07 32.06 1.09
N GLU A 374 -17.54 32.64 0.01
CA GLU A 374 -16.48 32.04 -0.81
C GLU A 374 -15.08 32.34 -0.28
N GLU A 375 -14.93 33.39 0.54
CA GLU A 375 -13.64 33.76 1.15
C GLU A 375 -13.37 32.88 2.35
N LEU A 376 -12.12 32.37 2.44
CA LEU A 376 -11.65 31.60 3.58
C LEU A 376 -11.35 32.57 4.75
N PRO A 377 -12.06 32.42 5.90
CA PRO A 377 -11.85 33.31 7.04
C PRO A 377 -10.50 33.09 7.70
N SER A 378 -10.03 34.10 8.43
CA SER A 378 -8.91 33.95 9.36
C SER A 378 -9.34 33.14 10.57
N LEU A 379 -8.47 32.27 11.09
CA LEU A 379 -8.69 31.53 12.34
C LEU A 379 -7.99 32.24 13.52
N ALA A 380 -8.61 32.17 14.68
CA ALA A 380 -8.01 32.48 15.98
C ALA A 380 -8.20 31.29 16.88
N LEU A 381 -7.35 30.27 16.69
CA LEU A 381 -7.48 28.99 17.39
C LEU A 381 -6.95 29.11 18.82
N GLY A 382 -7.76 28.63 19.77
CA GLY A 382 -7.37 28.43 21.15
C GLY A 382 -6.47 27.20 21.34
N GLU A 383 -6.37 26.75 22.57
CA GLU A 383 -5.62 25.56 22.93
C GLU A 383 -6.32 24.27 22.44
N TYR A 384 -5.55 23.34 21.85
CA TYR A 384 -6.03 22.00 21.52
C TYR A 384 -6.12 21.15 22.80
N LYS A 385 -7.34 20.85 23.24
CA LYS A 385 -7.60 20.05 24.42
C LYS A 385 -7.89 18.61 24.03
N GLN A 386 -7.04 17.67 24.46
CA GLN A 386 -7.27 16.26 24.24
C GLN A 386 -8.53 15.79 24.96
N THR A 387 -9.43 15.13 24.24
CA THR A 387 -10.69 14.61 24.76
C THR A 387 -10.69 13.11 24.90
N GLU A 388 -10.16 12.41 23.89
CA GLU A 388 -10.17 10.94 23.81
C GLU A 388 -8.83 10.45 23.26
N SER A 389 -8.39 9.28 23.72
CA SER A 389 -7.23 8.58 23.19
C SER A 389 -7.51 7.08 23.23
N TYR A 390 -7.46 6.46 22.06
CA TYR A 390 -7.54 5.02 21.87
C TYR A 390 -6.26 4.53 21.19
N ASP A 391 -6.11 3.22 21.00
CA ASP A 391 -4.93 2.58 20.43
C ASP A 391 -4.43 3.24 19.12
N ALA A 392 -5.36 3.52 18.20
CA ALA A 392 -5.05 4.10 16.90
C ALA A 392 -5.58 5.54 16.72
N THR A 393 -6.21 6.15 17.73
CA THR A 393 -6.95 7.40 17.56
C THR A 393 -6.67 8.38 18.68
N ARG A 394 -6.45 9.66 18.34
CA ARG A 394 -6.32 10.77 19.31
C ARG A 394 -7.24 11.90 18.89
N CYS A 395 -8.18 12.26 19.76
CA CYS A 395 -9.16 13.30 19.51
C CYS A 395 -8.86 14.53 20.34
N TYR A 396 -8.97 15.69 19.70
CA TYR A 396 -8.79 16.99 20.32
C TYR A 396 -9.98 17.90 20.01
N ARG A 397 -10.29 18.80 20.94
CA ARG A 397 -11.19 19.93 20.72
C ARG A 397 -10.39 21.22 20.68
N VAL A 398 -10.72 22.08 19.73
CA VAL A 398 -10.20 23.44 19.64
C VAL A 398 -11.29 24.41 19.24
N ALA A 399 -11.37 25.55 19.91
CA ALA A 399 -12.32 26.62 19.59
C ALA A 399 -11.63 27.65 18.69
N ASP A 400 -12.36 28.14 17.69
CA ASP A 400 -11.98 29.33 16.93
C ASP A 400 -12.73 30.54 17.53
N GLU A 401 -11.98 31.47 18.09
CA GLU A 401 -12.53 32.65 18.78
C GLU A 401 -13.21 33.64 17.80
N ASN A 402 -12.81 33.64 16.53
CA ASN A 402 -13.37 34.53 15.52
C ASN A 402 -14.79 34.10 15.09
N SER A 403 -15.05 32.82 14.97
CA SER A 403 -16.34 32.28 14.49
C SER A 403 -17.18 31.64 15.60
N GLU A 404 -16.64 31.57 16.82
CA GLU A 404 -17.24 30.83 17.94
C GLU A 404 -17.47 29.33 17.66
N THR A 405 -16.84 28.80 16.59
CA THR A 405 -16.96 27.40 16.17
C THR A 405 -16.03 26.53 17.01
N VAL A 406 -16.54 25.42 17.54
CA VAL A 406 -15.72 24.38 18.16
C VAL A 406 -15.49 23.27 17.15
N PHE A 407 -14.23 22.87 16.99
CA PHE A 407 -13.85 21.77 16.12
C PHE A 407 -13.43 20.56 16.93
N LYS A 408 -13.86 19.38 16.49
CA LYS A 408 -13.28 18.10 16.85
C LYS A 408 -12.24 17.73 15.78
N VAL A 409 -10.99 17.52 16.19
CA VAL A 409 -9.90 17.07 15.33
C VAL A 409 -9.50 15.68 15.76
N THR A 410 -9.52 14.74 14.84
CA THR A 410 -9.17 13.34 15.08
C THR A 410 -7.95 12.97 14.27
N PHE A 411 -6.93 12.43 14.91
CA PHE A 411 -5.73 11.89 14.29
C PHE A 411 -5.73 10.36 14.41
N TYR A 412 -5.34 9.69 13.33
CA TYR A 412 -5.26 8.24 13.23
C TYR A 412 -3.80 7.80 13.11
N PHE A 413 -3.39 6.88 13.99
CA PHE A 413 -2.02 6.37 14.04
C PHE A 413 -1.99 4.85 13.85
N TYR A 414 -0.94 4.37 13.20
CA TYR A 414 -0.56 2.96 13.21
C TYR A 414 0.89 2.85 13.68
N GLY A 415 1.08 2.36 14.90
CA GLY A 415 2.35 2.52 15.59
C GLY A 415 2.64 4.00 15.88
N ASP A 416 3.79 4.47 15.45
CA ASP A 416 4.19 5.88 15.60
C ASP A 416 3.90 6.72 14.35
N VAL A 417 3.37 6.11 13.29
CA VAL A 417 3.09 6.78 12.01
C VAL A 417 1.69 7.37 12.01
N LEU A 418 1.60 8.70 11.81
CA LEU A 418 0.34 9.38 11.52
C LEU A 418 -0.16 8.97 10.14
N SER A 419 -1.32 8.33 10.09
CA SER A 419 -1.87 7.74 8.87
C SER A 419 -3.07 8.48 8.29
N GLY A 420 -3.63 9.43 9.03
CA GLY A 420 -4.78 10.21 8.58
C GLY A 420 -5.29 11.15 9.66
N TRP A 421 -6.19 12.01 9.25
CA TRP A 421 -6.83 12.98 10.12
C TRP A 421 -8.25 13.29 9.64
N ASP A 422 -9.08 13.80 10.53
CA ASP A 422 -10.43 14.30 10.22
C ASP A 422 -10.75 15.54 11.06
N VAL A 423 -11.58 16.42 10.51
CA VAL A 423 -12.04 17.64 11.17
C VAL A 423 -13.53 17.80 11.00
N ALA A 424 -14.25 17.91 12.10
CA ALA A 424 -15.69 18.19 12.13
C ALA A 424 -15.98 19.39 13.04
N ALA A 425 -16.96 20.24 12.64
CA ALA A 425 -17.54 21.23 13.56
C ALA A 425 -18.54 20.53 14.50
N GLU A 426 -18.56 20.93 15.77
CA GLU A 426 -19.51 20.47 16.79
C GLU A 426 -20.69 21.41 16.96
#